data_68334034b2421ce29ebc277dcd5fd67d
#
_entry.id   68334034b2421ce29ebc277dcd5fd67d
#
_cell.length_a   1.000
_cell.length_b   1.000
_cell.length_c   1.000
_cell.angle_alpha   90.00
_cell.angle_beta   90.00
_cell.angle_gamma   90.00
#
_symmetry.space_group_name_H-M   'P 1'
#
loop_
_entity.id
_entity.type
_entity.pdbx_description
1 polymer ?
#
loop_
_entity_poly.entity_id
_entity_poly.type
_entity_poly.pdbx_seq_one_letter_code
_entity_poly.pdbx_strand_id
1 'polypeptide(L)'
;MKRYRKISYVLGGILFLVVGMLAFQVYESGMEERRICKQKAEVSLKSATELWANREFDKLGIPYSVEGGEPKKESKQRRIVLAEGETVVAVDSIKEGKRLIASHGLSAKIRFLFLVDKAVFSVLNELWQEDLDDSHTYCSSALMLQSELPGDRKGKKFTAGDSTLMADKFKLGTYYLDDMYFLELTAYLSLPSPWLCADWGKTGIVSCSIVVVFCLCIFVLLFWNNRKKDNDDEAADPDDFVIRISENKYQIGGVLFDEEACTLTFGDQSVVRCSMQPYKLLSAFVHAKSHFLSNKRIVEV
;
A
#
# COMPACT_ATOMS: atom_id res chain seq x y z
N MET A 1 -23.94 26.51 15.97
CA MET A 1 -22.52 26.24 16.30
C MET A 1 -22.20 24.78 16.66
N LYS A 2 -22.94 24.07 17.54
CA LYS A 2 -22.65 22.69 17.95
C LYS A 2 -22.69 21.65 16.81
N ARG A 3 -23.56 21.84 15.80
CA ARG A 3 -23.75 20.92 14.66
C ARG A 3 -22.55 20.95 13.69
N TYR A 4 -22.00 22.12 13.40
CA TYR A 4 -20.82 22.26 12.54
C TYR A 4 -19.56 21.62 13.16
N ARG A 5 -19.39 21.71 14.48
CA ARG A 5 -18.31 21.00 15.19
C ARG A 5 -18.36 19.48 15.01
N LYS A 6 -19.57 18.89 15.10
CA LYS A 6 -19.71 17.42 14.89
C LYS A 6 -19.36 16.99 13.47
N ILE A 7 -19.79 17.76 12.46
CA ILE A 7 -19.47 17.48 11.04
C ILE A 7 -17.97 17.60 10.80
N SER A 8 -17.31 18.62 11.36
CA SER A 8 -15.86 18.80 11.26
C SER A 8 -15.07 17.64 11.86
N TYR A 9 -15.48 17.09 13.00
CA TYR A 9 -14.82 15.92 13.60
C TYR A 9 -15.01 14.65 12.76
N VAL A 10 -16.18 14.44 12.18
CA VAL A 10 -16.44 13.30 11.28
C VAL A 10 -15.58 13.41 10.02
N LEU A 11 -15.53 14.58 9.39
CA LEU A 11 -14.67 14.84 8.22
C LEU A 11 -13.19 14.66 8.54
N GLY A 12 -12.74 15.17 9.68
CA GLY A 12 -11.36 14.97 10.15
C GLY A 12 -11.02 13.49 10.38
N GLY A 13 -11.92 12.74 10.98
CA GLY A 13 -11.77 11.28 11.19
C GLY A 13 -11.68 10.51 9.86
N ILE A 14 -12.55 10.83 8.90
CA ILE A 14 -12.52 10.20 7.58
C ILE A 14 -11.23 10.56 6.82
N LEU A 15 -10.80 11.82 6.87
CA LEU A 15 -9.55 12.24 6.25
C LEU A 15 -8.35 11.48 6.84
N PHE A 16 -8.30 11.33 8.16
CA PHE A 16 -7.24 10.58 8.83
C PHE A 16 -7.22 9.10 8.39
N LEU A 17 -8.38 8.46 8.27
CA LEU A 17 -8.49 7.08 7.77
C LEU A 17 -8.01 6.96 6.32
N VAL A 18 -8.37 7.90 5.45
CA VAL A 18 -7.94 7.91 4.05
C VAL A 18 -6.42 8.06 3.96
N VAL A 19 -5.83 9.00 4.68
CA VAL A 19 -4.38 9.20 4.71
C VAL A 19 -3.65 7.97 5.26
N GLY A 20 -4.18 7.35 6.32
CA GLY A 20 -3.65 6.10 6.87
C GLY A 20 -3.70 4.95 5.87
N MET A 21 -4.79 4.81 5.14
CA MET A 21 -4.95 3.78 4.11
C MET A 21 -4.00 3.98 2.93
N LEU A 22 -3.80 5.23 2.49
CA LEU A 22 -2.83 5.57 1.44
C LEU A 22 -1.39 5.27 1.88
N ALA A 23 -1.03 5.66 3.10
CA ALA A 23 0.27 5.37 3.67
C ALA A 23 0.51 3.86 3.74
N PHE A 24 -0.47 3.08 4.19
CA PHE A 24 -0.37 1.62 4.24
C PHE A 24 -0.17 1.01 2.84
N GLN A 25 -0.91 1.45 1.83
CA GLN A 25 -0.76 0.98 0.45
C GLN A 25 0.63 1.27 -0.14
N VAL A 26 1.16 2.48 0.08
CA VAL A 26 2.52 2.84 -0.36
C VAL A 26 3.55 1.93 0.31
N TYR A 27 3.40 1.70 1.61
CA TYR A 27 4.29 0.82 2.35
C TYR A 27 4.24 -0.63 1.85
N GLU A 28 3.04 -1.17 1.63
CA GLU A 28 2.84 -2.55 1.14
C GLU A 28 3.40 -2.72 -0.28
N SER A 29 3.12 -1.77 -1.19
CA SER A 29 3.72 -1.73 -2.53
C SER A 29 5.24 -1.73 -2.47
N GLY A 30 5.84 -0.92 -1.61
CA GLY A 30 7.28 -0.87 -1.45
C GLY A 30 7.88 -2.14 -0.84
N MET A 31 7.17 -2.84 0.04
CA MET A 31 7.58 -4.15 0.58
C MET A 31 7.57 -5.22 -0.52
N GLU A 32 6.56 -5.21 -1.40
CA GLU A 32 6.50 -6.15 -2.52
C GLU A 32 7.61 -5.89 -3.54
N GLU A 33 7.89 -4.63 -3.89
CA GLU A 33 9.00 -4.28 -4.77
C GLU A 33 10.36 -4.70 -4.16
N ARG A 34 10.55 -4.52 -2.86
CA ARG A 34 11.75 -5.03 -2.17
C ARG A 34 11.86 -6.55 -2.25
N ARG A 35 10.75 -7.29 -2.17
CA ARG A 35 10.74 -8.74 -2.32
C ARG A 35 11.16 -9.14 -3.74
N ILE A 36 10.63 -8.47 -4.75
CA ILE A 36 10.99 -8.67 -6.15
C ILE A 36 12.47 -8.35 -6.39
N CYS A 37 12.97 -7.24 -5.84
CA CYS A 37 14.39 -6.88 -5.91
C CYS A 37 15.29 -7.96 -5.29
N LYS A 38 14.92 -8.53 -4.13
CA LYS A 38 15.67 -9.63 -3.53
C LYS A 38 15.71 -10.86 -4.44
N GLN A 39 14.60 -11.26 -5.01
CA GLN A 39 14.55 -12.40 -5.93
C GLN A 39 15.41 -12.16 -7.19
N LYS A 40 15.34 -10.96 -7.76
CA LYS A 40 16.20 -10.57 -8.88
C LYS A 40 17.68 -10.62 -8.49
N ALA A 41 18.03 -10.11 -7.31
CA ALA A 41 19.40 -10.12 -6.81
C ALA A 41 19.94 -11.54 -6.58
N GLU A 42 19.11 -12.50 -6.16
CA GLU A 42 19.48 -13.91 -6.05
C GLU A 42 19.77 -14.53 -7.42
N VAL A 43 18.92 -14.26 -8.41
CA VAL A 43 19.10 -14.74 -9.78
C VAL A 43 20.38 -14.14 -10.39
N SER A 44 20.57 -12.84 -10.21
CA SER A 44 21.75 -12.08 -10.62
C SER A 44 23.03 -12.64 -9.97
N LEU A 45 23.02 -12.91 -8.66
CA LEU A 45 24.14 -13.52 -7.96
C LEU A 45 24.53 -14.89 -8.56
N LYS A 46 23.54 -15.70 -8.91
CA LYS A 46 23.78 -16.98 -9.57
C LYS A 46 24.45 -16.79 -10.92
N SER A 47 23.94 -15.92 -11.77
CA SER A 47 24.51 -15.59 -13.09
C SER A 47 25.93 -15.06 -12.97
N ALA A 48 26.15 -14.10 -12.08
CA ALA A 48 27.47 -13.54 -11.80
C ALA A 48 28.46 -14.61 -11.33
N THR A 49 28.02 -15.53 -10.47
CA THR A 49 28.86 -16.63 -9.97
C THR A 49 29.26 -17.61 -11.09
N GLU A 50 28.32 -17.93 -11.97
CA GLU A 50 28.57 -18.80 -13.13
C GLU A 50 29.56 -18.15 -14.10
N LEU A 51 29.37 -16.87 -14.40
CA LEU A 51 30.28 -16.10 -15.26
C LEU A 51 31.67 -15.97 -14.64
N TRP A 52 31.73 -15.59 -13.36
CA TRP A 52 32.99 -15.47 -12.62
C TRP A 52 33.77 -16.78 -12.61
N ALA A 53 33.12 -17.88 -12.27
CA ALA A 53 33.78 -19.19 -12.16
C ALA A 53 34.38 -19.65 -13.51
N ASN A 54 33.65 -19.48 -14.60
CA ASN A 54 34.15 -19.81 -15.92
C ASN A 54 35.30 -18.89 -16.32
N ARG A 55 35.19 -17.58 -16.16
CA ARG A 55 36.21 -16.60 -16.50
C ARG A 55 37.50 -16.81 -15.74
N GLU A 56 37.44 -17.03 -14.42
CA GLU A 56 38.61 -17.25 -13.60
C GLU A 56 39.26 -18.61 -13.91
N PHE A 57 38.45 -19.63 -14.18
CA PHE A 57 38.97 -20.95 -14.55
C PHE A 57 39.66 -20.94 -15.93
N ASP A 58 39.07 -20.27 -16.91
CA ASP A 58 39.61 -20.16 -18.27
C ASP A 58 40.98 -19.43 -18.29
N LYS A 59 41.21 -18.48 -17.37
CA LYS A 59 42.53 -17.83 -17.21
C LYS A 59 43.64 -18.79 -16.81
N LEU A 60 43.34 -19.95 -16.23
CA LEU A 60 44.34 -20.95 -15.87
C LEU A 60 44.86 -21.72 -17.08
N GLY A 61 44.16 -21.68 -18.24
CA GLY A 61 44.54 -22.38 -19.45
C GLY A 61 44.55 -23.91 -19.31
N ILE A 62 43.85 -24.45 -18.31
CA ILE A 62 43.81 -25.90 -18.03
C ILE A 62 42.68 -26.50 -18.87
N PRO A 63 42.98 -27.49 -19.75
CA PRO A 63 41.97 -28.23 -20.45
C PRO A 63 41.13 -29.00 -19.44
N TYR A 64 39.83 -28.69 -19.39
CA TYR A 64 38.91 -29.31 -18.45
C TYR A 64 37.74 -29.93 -19.20
N SER A 65 37.61 -31.23 -19.14
CA SER A 65 36.41 -31.93 -19.57
C SER A 65 35.77 -32.59 -18.36
N VAL A 66 34.54 -32.23 -18.06
CA VAL A 66 33.69 -32.98 -17.12
C VAL A 66 32.86 -33.91 -17.96
N GLU A 67 33.10 -35.19 -17.87
CA GLU A 67 32.11 -36.19 -18.27
C GLU A 67 30.96 -36.12 -17.24
N GLY A 68 30.09 -35.18 -17.45
CA GLY A 68 28.88 -35.01 -16.65
C GLY A 68 27.85 -36.04 -17.11
N GLY A 69 27.74 -37.11 -16.38
CA GLY A 69 26.50 -37.91 -16.45
C GLY A 69 25.34 -37.00 -16.05
N GLU A 70 24.22 -37.12 -16.79
CA GLU A 70 22.97 -36.45 -16.42
C GLU A 70 22.72 -36.62 -14.91
N PRO A 71 22.22 -35.58 -14.21
CA PRO A 71 21.91 -35.67 -12.80
C PRO A 71 20.88 -36.80 -12.60
N LYS A 72 21.34 -37.97 -12.17
CA LYS A 72 20.46 -39.04 -11.74
C LYS A 72 19.59 -38.47 -10.63
N LYS A 73 18.25 -38.61 -10.80
CA LYS A 73 17.24 -38.29 -9.81
C LYS A 73 17.74 -38.61 -8.40
N GLU A 74 17.76 -37.55 -7.57
CA GLU A 74 17.81 -37.56 -6.10
C GLU A 74 18.34 -38.87 -5.43
N SER A 75 19.61 -39.16 -5.58
CA SER A 75 20.23 -40.12 -4.70
C SER A 75 20.48 -39.47 -3.35
N LYS A 76 19.89 -39.96 -2.28
CA LYS A 76 20.17 -39.51 -0.90
C LYS A 76 21.62 -39.69 -0.50
N GLN A 77 22.46 -40.17 -1.37
CA GLN A 77 23.88 -40.44 -1.17
C GLN A 77 24.68 -40.04 -2.39
N ARG A 78 25.77 -39.29 -2.20
CA ARG A 78 26.77 -38.98 -3.23
C ARG A 78 27.97 -39.89 -3.03
N ARG A 79 28.40 -40.47 -4.13
CA ARG A 79 29.64 -41.22 -4.19
C ARG A 79 30.75 -40.26 -4.65
N ILE A 80 31.77 -40.12 -3.83
CA ILE A 80 32.89 -39.20 -4.06
C ILE A 80 34.14 -40.08 -4.23
N VAL A 81 34.82 -39.92 -5.36
CA VAL A 81 36.10 -40.57 -5.60
C VAL A 81 37.20 -39.59 -5.18
N LEU A 82 37.89 -39.89 -4.09
CA LEU A 82 39.05 -39.19 -3.62
C LEU A 82 40.32 -39.98 -4.06
N ALA A 83 41.47 -39.33 -4.02
CA ALA A 83 42.75 -40.01 -4.28
C ALA A 83 42.98 -41.21 -3.34
N GLU A 84 42.35 -41.21 -2.17
CA GLU A 84 42.46 -42.22 -1.11
C GLU A 84 41.36 -43.32 -1.18
N GLY A 85 40.40 -43.20 -2.13
CA GLY A 85 39.32 -44.18 -2.31
C GLY A 85 37.93 -43.53 -2.53
N GLU A 86 36.93 -44.37 -2.65
CA GLU A 86 35.53 -43.96 -2.79
C GLU A 86 34.92 -43.71 -1.40
N THR A 87 34.32 -42.56 -1.20
CA THR A 87 33.57 -42.23 0.01
C THR A 87 32.13 -41.93 -0.38
N VAL A 88 31.15 -42.47 0.39
CA VAL A 88 29.74 -42.20 0.20
C VAL A 88 29.30 -41.22 1.26
N VAL A 89 28.85 -40.03 0.84
CA VAL A 89 28.38 -38.96 1.74
C VAL A 89 26.89 -38.85 1.62
N ALA A 90 26.21 -38.76 2.76
CA ALA A 90 24.76 -38.47 2.78
C ALA A 90 24.52 -37.01 2.31
N VAL A 91 23.55 -36.85 1.43
CA VAL A 91 23.14 -35.51 0.96
C VAL A 91 22.28 -34.85 2.04
N ASP A 92 22.73 -33.71 2.57
CA ASP A 92 21.94 -32.86 3.44
C ASP A 92 20.93 -32.07 2.58
N SER A 93 19.66 -32.46 2.68
CA SER A 93 18.57 -31.85 1.88
C SER A 93 18.40 -30.35 2.15
N ILE A 94 18.76 -29.86 3.34
CA ILE A 94 18.69 -28.43 3.70
C ILE A 94 19.81 -27.67 2.98
N LYS A 95 21.04 -28.20 3.02
CA LYS A 95 22.18 -27.60 2.33
C LYS A 95 22.04 -27.69 0.81
N GLU A 96 21.51 -28.81 0.30
CA GLU A 96 21.22 -29.00 -1.12
C GLU A 96 20.23 -27.96 -1.65
N GLY A 97 19.18 -27.68 -0.90
CA GLY A 97 18.21 -26.63 -1.25
C GLY A 97 18.78 -25.19 -1.26
N LYS A 98 19.97 -25.00 -0.65
CA LYS A 98 20.69 -23.73 -0.64
C LYS A 98 21.86 -23.66 -1.61
N ARG A 99 22.01 -24.64 -2.50
CA ARG A 99 23.06 -24.59 -3.52
C ARG A 99 22.74 -23.51 -4.53
N LEU A 100 23.69 -22.60 -4.71
CA LEU A 100 23.59 -21.52 -5.70
C LEU A 100 23.74 -22.08 -7.12
N ILE A 101 24.59 -23.08 -7.29
CA ILE A 101 24.96 -23.67 -8.58
C ILE A 101 24.55 -25.14 -8.63
N ALA A 102 23.72 -25.50 -9.60
CA ALA A 102 23.27 -26.88 -9.79
C ALA A 102 24.30 -27.74 -10.54
N SER A 103 25.14 -27.15 -11.42
CA SER A 103 26.11 -27.85 -12.25
C SER A 103 27.24 -28.42 -11.42
N HIS A 104 27.44 -29.74 -11.47
CA HIS A 104 28.58 -30.40 -10.82
C HIS A 104 29.94 -29.96 -11.41
N GLY A 105 30.02 -29.75 -12.74
CA GLY A 105 31.21 -29.29 -13.40
C GLY A 105 31.65 -27.91 -12.92
N LEU A 106 30.70 -27.00 -12.78
CA LEU A 106 31.00 -25.66 -12.31
C LEU A 106 31.34 -25.64 -10.81
N SER A 107 30.67 -26.43 -9.99
CA SER A 107 31.02 -26.63 -8.58
C SER A 107 32.45 -27.14 -8.40
N ALA A 108 32.88 -28.08 -9.26
CA ALA A 108 34.24 -28.59 -9.24
C ALA A 108 35.28 -27.55 -9.67
N LYS A 109 34.97 -26.74 -10.70
CA LYS A 109 35.80 -25.60 -11.11
C LYS A 109 36.02 -24.61 -9.98
N ILE A 110 34.93 -24.20 -9.31
CA ILE A 110 34.98 -23.25 -8.18
C ILE A 110 35.82 -23.82 -7.04
N ARG A 111 35.59 -25.06 -6.64
CA ARG A 111 36.40 -25.72 -5.61
C ARG A 111 37.88 -25.77 -5.97
N PHE A 112 38.19 -26.07 -7.23
CA PHE A 112 39.58 -26.10 -7.71
C PHE A 112 40.22 -24.71 -7.61
N LEU A 113 39.53 -23.64 -8.02
CA LEU A 113 40.04 -22.27 -7.93
C LEU A 113 40.44 -21.89 -6.50
N PHE A 114 39.67 -22.30 -5.50
CA PHE A 114 40.00 -22.05 -4.10
C PHE A 114 41.13 -22.96 -3.58
N LEU A 115 41.17 -24.20 -4.04
CA LEU A 115 42.25 -25.14 -3.66
C LEU A 115 43.64 -24.67 -4.15
N VAL A 116 43.71 -24.09 -5.34
CA VAL A 116 44.99 -23.59 -5.90
C VAL A 116 45.25 -22.12 -5.55
N ASP A 117 44.43 -21.54 -4.70
CA ASP A 117 44.52 -20.13 -4.26
C ASP A 117 44.57 -19.12 -5.42
N LYS A 118 43.81 -19.38 -6.48
CA LYS A 118 43.72 -18.54 -7.69
C LYS A 118 42.36 -17.84 -7.82
N ALA A 119 41.43 -18.04 -6.87
CA ALA A 119 40.16 -17.39 -6.86
C ALA A 119 40.27 -15.91 -6.45
N VAL A 120 40.01 -14.99 -7.39
CA VAL A 120 39.94 -13.55 -7.08
C VAL A 120 38.52 -13.24 -6.69
N PHE A 121 38.22 -13.33 -5.40
CA PHE A 121 36.87 -13.23 -4.86
C PHE A 121 36.24 -11.83 -5.01
N SER A 122 37.05 -10.76 -5.05
CA SER A 122 36.56 -9.39 -5.28
C SER A 122 35.87 -9.24 -6.63
N VAL A 123 36.39 -9.94 -7.68
CA VAL A 123 35.77 -9.89 -9.03
C VAL A 123 34.37 -10.44 -9.04
N LEU A 124 34.07 -11.43 -8.21
CA LEU A 124 32.68 -11.94 -8.09
C LEU A 124 31.74 -10.85 -7.62
N ASN A 125 32.12 -10.06 -6.61
CA ASN A 125 31.26 -8.97 -6.12
C ASN A 125 31.15 -7.83 -7.14
N GLU A 126 32.22 -7.54 -7.87
CA GLU A 126 32.20 -6.53 -8.94
C GLU A 126 31.20 -6.92 -10.04
N LEU A 127 31.27 -8.15 -10.54
CA LEU A 127 30.33 -8.67 -11.54
C LEU A 127 28.89 -8.69 -11.04
N TRP A 128 28.69 -9.05 -9.78
CA TRP A 128 27.36 -9.02 -9.20
C TRP A 128 26.83 -7.60 -9.06
N GLN A 129 27.64 -6.65 -8.61
CA GLN A 129 27.26 -5.24 -8.52
C GLN A 129 26.95 -4.65 -9.91
N GLU A 130 27.75 -4.97 -10.92
CA GLU A 130 27.52 -4.55 -12.31
C GLU A 130 26.16 -5.03 -12.84
N ASP A 131 25.82 -6.32 -12.63
CA ASP A 131 24.53 -6.88 -13.04
C ASP A 131 23.35 -6.29 -12.27
N LEU A 132 23.54 -5.94 -10.98
CA LEU A 132 22.54 -5.23 -10.18
C LEU A 132 22.28 -3.80 -10.70
N ASP A 133 23.35 -3.10 -11.07
CA ASP A 133 23.26 -1.73 -11.59
C ASP A 133 22.59 -1.71 -12.97
N ASP A 134 22.92 -2.66 -13.85
CA ASP A 134 22.28 -2.83 -15.15
C ASP A 134 20.77 -3.14 -15.03
N SER A 135 20.38 -3.85 -13.98
CA SER A 135 18.97 -4.14 -13.70
C SER A 135 18.21 -2.97 -13.05
N HIS A 136 18.83 -1.77 -12.98
CA HIS A 136 18.30 -0.58 -12.31
C HIS A 136 17.94 -0.80 -10.84
N THR A 137 18.61 -1.74 -10.20
CA THR A 137 18.44 -2.02 -8.78
C THR A 137 19.48 -1.20 -8.00
N TYR A 138 19.12 0.04 -7.62
CA TYR A 138 19.99 0.93 -6.84
C TYR A 138 20.24 0.36 -5.44
N CYS A 139 21.21 -0.54 -5.32
CA CYS A 139 21.57 -1.17 -4.06
C CYS A 139 23.08 -1.41 -4.02
N SER A 140 23.63 -1.43 -2.82
CA SER A 140 25.02 -1.82 -2.60
C SER A 140 25.09 -3.28 -2.15
N SER A 141 26.10 -4.01 -2.61
CA SER A 141 26.30 -5.41 -2.33
C SER A 141 27.57 -5.68 -1.54
N ALA A 142 27.56 -6.78 -0.78
CA ALA A 142 28.75 -7.35 -0.18
C ALA A 142 28.62 -8.87 -0.11
N LEU A 143 29.75 -9.54 -0.19
CA LEU A 143 29.87 -10.99 -0.14
C LEU A 143 30.85 -11.42 0.95
N MET A 144 30.51 -12.46 1.67
CA MET A 144 31.39 -13.15 2.61
C MET A 144 31.40 -14.63 2.27
N LEU A 145 32.57 -15.18 1.97
CA LEU A 145 32.77 -16.60 1.75
C LEU A 145 33.52 -17.20 2.92
N GLN A 146 33.01 -18.29 3.44
CA GLN A 146 33.72 -19.16 4.38
C GLN A 146 34.09 -20.45 3.66
N SER A 147 35.41 -20.77 3.69
CA SER A 147 35.96 -21.98 3.10
C SER A 147 36.38 -22.96 4.20
N GLU A 148 35.87 -24.19 4.11
CA GLU A 148 36.24 -25.31 4.99
C GLU A 148 36.92 -26.44 4.19
N LEU A 149 37.70 -26.08 3.16
CA LEU A 149 38.37 -27.04 2.31
C LEU A 149 39.37 -27.91 3.10
N PRO A 150 39.53 -29.21 2.74
CA PRO A 150 40.50 -30.10 3.35
C PRO A 150 41.92 -29.51 3.21
N GLY A 151 42.63 -29.38 4.33
CA GLY A 151 43.97 -28.76 4.38
C GLY A 151 43.97 -27.40 5.09
N ASP A 152 42.89 -26.69 5.18
CA ASP A 152 42.75 -25.46 5.96
C ASP A 152 42.31 -25.78 7.40
N ARG A 153 43.31 -25.85 8.31
CA ARG A 153 43.06 -26.16 9.74
C ARG A 153 42.14 -25.15 10.48
N LYS A 154 41.96 -23.97 9.91
CA LYS A 154 41.05 -22.93 10.41
C LYS A 154 40.38 -22.34 9.17
N GLY A 155 39.12 -22.60 8.92
CA GLY A 155 38.41 -22.10 7.74
C GLY A 155 38.82 -20.68 7.34
N LYS A 156 39.14 -20.48 6.08
CA LYS A 156 39.52 -19.17 5.52
C LYS A 156 38.21 -18.36 5.30
N LYS A 157 38.27 -17.06 5.60
CA LYS A 157 37.18 -16.12 5.28
C LYS A 157 37.66 -15.13 4.24
N PHE A 158 36.85 -14.96 3.22
CA PHE A 158 37.08 -13.97 2.16
C PHE A 158 35.91 -13.00 2.20
N THR A 159 36.17 -11.72 2.03
CA THR A 159 35.15 -10.66 2.00
C THR A 159 35.36 -9.79 0.77
N ALA A 160 34.25 -9.35 0.16
CA ALA A 160 34.30 -8.43 -0.97
C ALA A 160 33.08 -7.47 -0.90
N GLY A 161 33.23 -6.27 -1.45
CA GLY A 161 32.21 -5.24 -1.41
C GLY A 161 32.25 -4.40 -0.13
N ASP A 162 31.13 -3.76 0.19
CA ASP A 162 31.01 -2.85 1.33
C ASP A 162 30.89 -3.60 2.66
N SER A 163 31.95 -3.59 3.44
CA SER A 163 32.01 -4.27 4.75
C SER A 163 30.97 -3.76 5.76
N THR A 164 30.45 -2.56 5.61
CA THR A 164 29.41 -2.00 6.48
C THR A 164 28.07 -2.73 6.36
N LEU A 165 27.89 -3.46 5.25
CA LEU A 165 26.69 -4.26 4.98
C LEU A 165 26.71 -5.64 5.63
N MET A 166 27.83 -6.07 6.21
CA MET A 166 27.99 -7.43 6.77
C MET A 166 27.32 -7.56 8.14
N ALA A 167 26.03 -7.16 8.22
CA ALA A 167 25.17 -7.29 9.37
C ALA A 167 23.90 -8.05 8.99
N ASP A 168 23.31 -8.77 9.94
CA ASP A 168 22.13 -9.63 9.70
C ASP A 168 20.95 -8.92 9.05
N LYS A 169 20.77 -7.62 9.33
CA LYS A 169 19.68 -6.82 8.74
C LYS A 169 19.79 -6.67 7.21
N PHE A 170 20.98 -6.81 6.63
CA PHE A 170 21.22 -6.71 5.20
C PHE A 170 21.43 -8.08 4.54
N LYS A 171 21.36 -9.15 5.30
CA LYS A 171 21.53 -10.50 4.79
C LYS A 171 20.48 -10.84 3.76
N LEU A 172 20.91 -11.16 2.53
CA LEU A 172 20.07 -11.68 1.46
C LEU A 172 19.83 -13.17 1.66
N GLY A 173 20.92 -13.93 1.79
CA GLY A 173 20.87 -15.36 1.98
C GLY A 173 22.24 -15.96 2.25
N THR A 174 22.22 -17.26 2.56
CA THR A 174 23.44 -18.08 2.68
C THR A 174 23.30 -19.24 1.72
N TYR A 175 24.28 -19.43 0.87
CA TYR A 175 24.32 -20.36 -0.25
C TYR A 175 25.57 -21.22 -0.22
N TYR A 176 25.54 -22.39 -0.85
CA TYR A 176 26.71 -23.23 -1.07
C TYR A 176 27.15 -23.16 -2.54
N LEU A 177 28.42 -22.89 -2.78
CA LEU A 177 29.01 -22.80 -4.13
C LEU A 177 29.43 -24.15 -4.70
N ASP A 178 29.67 -25.11 -3.83
CA ASP A 178 30.14 -26.44 -4.23
C ASP A 178 29.17 -27.53 -3.77
N ASP A 179 29.30 -28.70 -4.36
CA ASP A 179 28.46 -29.86 -4.08
C ASP A 179 28.87 -30.65 -2.81
N MET A 180 30.00 -30.24 -2.20
CA MET A 180 30.54 -30.81 -0.95
C MET A 180 30.23 -29.94 0.26
N TYR A 181 29.60 -28.76 0.04
CA TYR A 181 29.27 -27.78 1.05
C TYR A 181 30.46 -27.22 1.84
N PHE A 182 31.66 -27.22 1.23
CA PHE A 182 32.85 -26.65 1.82
C PHE A 182 32.96 -25.13 1.65
N LEU A 183 32.25 -24.60 0.65
CA LEU A 183 32.29 -23.19 0.30
C LEU A 183 30.92 -22.55 0.60
N GLU A 184 30.82 -21.89 1.75
CA GLU A 184 29.61 -21.21 2.19
C GLU A 184 29.70 -19.72 1.85
N LEU A 185 28.81 -19.25 0.96
CA LEU A 185 28.69 -17.87 0.53
C LEU A 185 27.53 -17.21 1.25
N THR A 186 27.77 -16.13 2.00
CA THR A 186 26.74 -15.25 2.52
C THR A 186 26.72 -13.96 1.72
N ALA A 187 25.56 -13.65 1.14
CA ALA A 187 25.33 -12.44 0.37
C ALA A 187 24.59 -11.40 1.22
N TYR A 188 25.01 -10.15 1.08
CA TYR A 188 24.42 -8.99 1.75
C TYR A 188 24.00 -7.96 0.71
N LEU A 189 22.85 -7.32 0.94
CA LEU A 189 22.27 -6.36 0.01
C LEU A 189 21.62 -5.20 0.79
N SER A 190 22.04 -3.97 0.48
CA SER A 190 21.40 -2.78 1.01
C SER A 190 20.27 -2.34 0.08
N LEU A 191 19.03 -2.59 0.49
CA LEU A 191 17.86 -2.11 -0.24
C LEU A 191 17.35 -0.80 0.37
N PRO A 192 16.89 0.16 -0.45
CA PRO A 192 16.26 1.38 0.04
C PRO A 192 15.05 1.07 0.93
N SER A 193 14.58 2.06 1.68
CA SER A 193 13.39 1.89 2.51
C SER A 193 12.17 1.53 1.66
N PRO A 194 11.14 0.85 2.19
CA PRO A 194 9.93 0.51 1.44
C PRO A 194 9.26 1.73 0.80
N TRP A 195 9.32 2.88 1.46
CA TRP A 195 8.77 4.14 0.95
C TRP A 195 9.45 4.66 -0.33
N LEU A 196 10.74 4.37 -0.49
CA LEU A 196 11.51 4.76 -1.67
C LEU A 196 11.43 3.71 -2.79
N CYS A 197 11.17 2.46 -2.44
CA CYS A 197 11.01 1.36 -3.41
C CYS A 197 9.61 1.32 -4.04
N ALA A 198 8.61 2.01 -3.46
CA ALA A 198 7.24 1.95 -3.95
C ALA A 198 7.13 2.38 -5.42
N ASP A 199 6.43 1.59 -6.22
CA ASP A 199 6.07 1.96 -7.60
C ASP A 199 5.03 3.08 -7.56
N TRP A 200 5.51 4.31 -7.66
CA TRP A 200 4.66 5.50 -7.64
C TRP A 200 3.68 5.57 -8.80
N GLY A 201 3.96 4.92 -9.93
CA GLY A 201 3.03 4.84 -11.06
C GLY A 201 1.75 4.08 -10.70
N LYS A 202 1.90 2.85 -10.24
CA LYS A 202 0.76 2.01 -9.82
C LYS A 202 0.08 2.55 -8.57
N THR A 203 0.87 2.93 -7.56
CA THR A 203 0.37 3.47 -6.29
C THR A 203 -0.35 4.80 -6.51
N GLY A 204 0.13 5.64 -7.43
CA GLY A 204 -0.50 6.92 -7.78
C GLY A 204 -1.91 6.75 -8.35
N ILE A 205 -2.14 5.80 -9.25
CA ILE A 205 -3.47 5.53 -9.83
C ILE A 205 -4.46 5.13 -8.75
N VAL A 206 -4.06 4.21 -7.85
CA VAL A 206 -4.93 3.75 -6.73
C VAL A 206 -5.19 4.89 -5.76
N SER A 207 -4.17 5.69 -5.44
CA SER A 207 -4.30 6.87 -4.57
C SER A 207 -5.25 7.91 -5.14
N CYS A 208 -5.15 8.23 -6.43
CA CYS A 208 -6.08 9.14 -7.11
C CYS A 208 -7.52 8.61 -7.05
N SER A 209 -7.73 7.31 -7.27
CA SER A 209 -9.05 6.69 -7.20
C SER A 209 -9.68 6.85 -5.81
N ILE A 210 -8.92 6.63 -4.74
CA ILE A 210 -9.38 6.80 -3.37
C ILE A 210 -9.74 8.27 -3.08
N VAL A 211 -8.91 9.22 -3.53
CA VAL A 211 -9.19 10.65 -3.37
C VAL A 211 -10.48 11.06 -4.10
N VAL A 212 -10.70 10.56 -5.32
CA VAL A 212 -11.92 10.82 -6.09
C VAL A 212 -13.16 10.28 -5.35
N VAL A 213 -13.11 9.04 -4.87
CA VAL A 213 -14.22 8.46 -4.08
C VAL A 213 -14.49 9.27 -2.82
N PHE A 214 -13.44 9.71 -2.12
CA PHE A 214 -13.57 10.55 -0.93
C PHE A 214 -14.23 11.91 -1.25
N CYS A 215 -13.82 12.57 -2.33
CA CYS A 215 -14.42 13.82 -2.80
C CYS A 215 -15.90 13.64 -3.14
N LEU A 216 -16.27 12.53 -3.79
CA LEU A 216 -17.67 12.19 -4.09
C LEU A 216 -18.49 11.97 -2.81
N CYS A 217 -17.95 11.27 -1.82
CA CYS A 217 -18.61 11.09 -0.53
C CYS A 217 -18.86 12.43 0.18
N ILE A 218 -17.85 13.33 0.20
CA ILE A 218 -18.03 14.68 0.76
C ILE A 218 -19.11 15.44 -0.01
N PHE A 219 -19.07 15.40 -1.34
CA PHE A 219 -20.06 16.09 -2.17
C PHE A 219 -21.49 15.60 -1.87
N VAL A 220 -21.68 14.28 -1.77
CA VAL A 220 -23.00 13.69 -1.41
C VAL A 220 -23.44 14.13 -0.02
N LEU A 221 -22.56 14.14 0.97
CA LEU A 221 -22.87 14.57 2.34
C LEU A 221 -23.26 16.06 2.40
N LEU A 222 -22.54 16.91 1.66
CA LEU A 222 -22.86 18.35 1.59
C LEU A 222 -24.18 18.58 0.88
N PHE A 223 -24.43 17.86 -0.21
CA PHE A 223 -25.68 17.95 -0.97
C PHE A 223 -26.89 17.49 -0.14
N TRP A 224 -26.78 16.41 0.61
CA TRP A 224 -27.82 15.94 1.53
C TRP A 224 -28.07 16.92 2.68
N ASN A 225 -26.99 17.53 3.20
CA ASN A 225 -27.13 18.51 4.27
C ASN A 225 -27.79 19.80 3.80
N ASN A 226 -27.51 20.25 2.56
CA ASN A 226 -28.20 21.40 1.96
C ASN A 226 -29.72 21.10 1.70
N ARG A 227 -30.06 19.92 1.16
CA ARG A 227 -31.46 19.53 1.00
C ARG A 227 -32.24 19.49 2.31
N LYS A 228 -31.60 19.07 3.41
CA LYS A 228 -32.25 19.14 4.74
C LYS A 228 -32.46 20.56 5.21
N LYS A 229 -31.59 21.49 4.84
CA LYS A 229 -31.69 22.89 5.23
C LYS A 229 -32.86 23.60 4.51
N ASP A 230 -33.04 23.32 3.22
CA ASP A 230 -34.13 23.86 2.44
C ASP A 230 -35.51 23.33 2.95
N ASN A 231 -35.57 22.10 3.47
CA ASN A 231 -36.78 21.56 4.09
C ASN A 231 -37.02 22.07 5.53
N ASP A 232 -35.97 22.48 6.26
CA ASP A 232 -36.11 23.03 7.63
C ASP A 232 -36.41 24.55 7.59
N ASP A 233 -36.02 25.28 6.52
CA ASP A 233 -36.39 26.71 6.35
C ASP A 233 -37.85 26.90 5.85
N GLU A 234 -38.50 25.86 5.31
CA GLU A 234 -39.94 25.88 5.00
C GLU A 234 -40.84 25.58 6.21
N ALA A 235 -40.27 25.13 7.31
CA ALA A 235 -40.98 24.96 8.58
C ALA A 235 -40.67 26.12 9.54
N ALA A 236 -40.93 27.36 9.12
CA ALA A 236 -41.22 28.44 10.08
C ALA A 236 -42.51 28.01 10.81
N ASP A 237 -42.39 27.89 12.12
CA ASP A 237 -43.46 27.39 12.98
C ASP A 237 -44.76 28.18 12.66
N PRO A 238 -45.79 27.58 12.03
CA PRO A 238 -46.96 28.31 11.58
C PRO A 238 -47.81 28.82 12.78
N ASP A 239 -47.52 28.36 13.98
CA ASP A 239 -48.23 28.72 15.18
C ASP A 239 -47.97 30.15 15.66
N ASP A 240 -46.85 30.78 15.26
CA ASP A 240 -46.46 32.14 15.66
C ASP A 240 -47.08 33.25 14.76
N PHE A 241 -47.63 32.90 13.59
CA PHE A 241 -48.17 33.89 12.65
C PHE A 241 -49.63 34.21 12.84
N VAL A 242 -50.42 33.28 13.38
CA VAL A 242 -51.86 33.46 13.68
C VAL A 242 -52.09 33.15 15.13
N ILE A 243 -52.41 34.19 15.91
CA ILE A 243 -52.70 34.08 17.34
C ILE A 243 -54.21 34.31 17.55
N ARG A 244 -54.88 33.31 18.13
CA ARG A 244 -56.32 33.49 18.53
C ARG A 244 -56.43 34.30 19.82
N ILE A 245 -56.98 35.49 19.76
CA ILE A 245 -57.15 36.40 20.92
C ILE A 245 -58.41 36.12 21.64
N SER A 246 -59.51 35.85 20.91
CA SER A 246 -60.82 35.50 21.48
C SER A 246 -61.58 34.57 20.52
N GLU A 247 -62.82 34.21 20.88
CA GLU A 247 -63.60 33.22 20.13
C GLU A 247 -63.71 33.53 18.62
N ASN A 248 -63.85 34.85 18.25
CA ASN A 248 -63.96 35.29 16.84
C ASN A 248 -62.92 36.35 16.44
N LYS A 249 -61.79 36.48 17.20
CA LYS A 249 -60.73 37.47 16.91
C LYS A 249 -59.39 36.79 16.80
N TYR A 250 -58.75 37.05 15.71
CA TYR A 250 -57.39 36.45 15.34
C TYR A 250 -56.43 37.57 15.03
N GLN A 251 -55.24 37.48 15.57
CA GLN A 251 -54.11 38.31 15.16
C GLN A 251 -53.31 37.56 14.09
N ILE A 252 -53.22 38.14 12.91
CA ILE A 252 -52.49 37.62 11.76
C ILE A 252 -51.33 38.57 11.52
N GLY A 253 -50.13 38.23 12.02
CA GLY A 253 -49.01 39.18 12.03
C GLY A 253 -49.33 40.46 12.80
N GLY A 254 -49.29 41.60 12.13
CA GLY A 254 -49.62 42.93 12.71
C GLY A 254 -51.07 43.38 12.56
N VAL A 255 -51.96 42.51 12.09
CA VAL A 255 -53.38 42.86 11.77
C VAL A 255 -54.32 42.05 12.65
N LEU A 256 -55.31 42.71 13.28
CA LEU A 256 -56.37 42.07 14.04
C LEU A 256 -57.52 41.80 13.10
N PHE A 257 -57.89 40.55 12.91
CA PHE A 257 -59.10 40.10 12.17
C PHE A 257 -60.23 39.79 13.15
N ASP A 258 -61.34 40.54 13.05
CA ASP A 258 -62.60 40.27 13.78
C ASP A 258 -63.58 39.60 12.81
N GLU A 259 -63.79 38.31 13.04
CA GLU A 259 -64.63 37.49 12.17
C GLU A 259 -66.10 37.84 12.29
N GLU A 260 -66.54 38.21 13.48
CA GLU A 260 -67.91 38.56 13.71
C GLU A 260 -68.29 39.93 13.10
N ALA A 261 -67.39 40.91 13.27
CA ALA A 261 -67.57 42.24 12.70
C ALA A 261 -67.26 42.35 11.22
N CYS A 262 -66.63 41.29 10.65
CA CYS A 262 -66.05 41.27 9.28
C CYS A 262 -65.07 42.44 9.05
N THR A 263 -64.18 42.75 10.01
CA THR A 263 -63.28 43.89 9.97
C THR A 263 -61.81 43.48 10.20
N LEU A 264 -60.89 44.23 9.54
CA LEU A 264 -59.46 44.20 9.80
C LEU A 264 -59.01 45.50 10.47
N THR A 265 -58.36 45.39 11.63
CA THR A 265 -57.82 46.52 12.34
C THR A 265 -56.23 46.45 12.17
N PHE A 266 -55.69 47.48 11.59
CA PHE A 266 -54.27 47.58 11.39
C PHE A 266 -53.58 48.28 12.58
N GLY A 267 -52.26 48.18 12.67
CA GLY A 267 -51.48 48.74 13.78
C GLY A 267 -51.60 50.26 13.96
N ASP A 268 -52.02 51.00 12.95
CA ASP A 268 -52.37 52.44 12.97
C ASP A 268 -53.80 52.73 13.45
N GLN A 269 -54.48 51.70 13.98
CA GLN A 269 -55.88 51.73 14.40
C GLN A 269 -56.89 51.97 13.28
N SER A 270 -56.48 51.96 12.02
CA SER A 270 -57.40 52.01 10.90
C SER A 270 -58.21 50.73 10.84
N VAL A 271 -59.53 50.84 10.67
CA VAL A 271 -60.46 49.72 10.58
C VAL A 271 -61.01 49.65 9.17
N VAL A 272 -60.82 48.55 8.52
CA VAL A 272 -61.33 48.29 7.16
C VAL A 272 -62.35 47.15 7.20
N ARG A 273 -63.50 47.33 6.63
CA ARG A 273 -64.48 46.27 6.50
C ARG A 273 -64.17 45.36 5.34
N CYS A 274 -64.06 44.06 5.59
CA CYS A 274 -63.80 43.07 4.55
C CYS A 274 -65.04 42.92 3.61
N SER A 275 -64.71 42.90 2.32
CA SER A 275 -65.70 42.43 1.34
C SER A 275 -65.87 40.90 1.43
N MET A 276 -66.92 40.33 0.84
CA MET A 276 -67.31 38.93 1.06
C MET A 276 -66.23 37.91 0.67
N GLN A 277 -65.46 38.15 -0.43
CA GLN A 277 -64.46 37.23 -0.85
C GLN A 277 -63.19 37.23 0.03
N PRO A 278 -62.53 38.38 0.35
CA PRO A 278 -61.44 38.41 1.32
C PRO A 278 -61.81 37.86 2.69
N TYR A 279 -63.02 38.11 3.16
CA TYR A 279 -63.55 37.58 4.41
C TYR A 279 -63.55 36.04 4.41
N LYS A 280 -64.14 35.40 3.38
CA LYS A 280 -64.15 33.93 3.28
C LYS A 280 -62.77 33.34 3.23
N LEU A 281 -61.83 33.95 2.51
CA LEU A 281 -60.43 33.53 2.43
C LEU A 281 -59.75 33.63 3.80
N LEU A 282 -59.87 34.71 4.51
CA LEU A 282 -59.30 34.91 5.84
C LEU A 282 -59.92 33.94 6.86
N SER A 283 -61.27 33.76 6.87
CA SER A 283 -61.86 32.77 7.71
C SER A 283 -61.39 31.35 7.41
N ALA A 284 -61.38 30.97 6.15
CA ALA A 284 -60.77 29.65 5.76
C ALA A 284 -59.32 29.48 6.17
N PHE A 285 -58.54 30.57 6.15
CA PHE A 285 -57.13 30.57 6.53
C PHE A 285 -56.94 30.40 8.04
N VAL A 286 -57.66 31.16 8.87
CA VAL A 286 -57.51 31.08 10.33
C VAL A 286 -58.05 29.76 10.90
N HIS A 287 -59.00 29.12 10.24
CA HIS A 287 -59.52 27.81 10.61
C HIS A 287 -58.77 26.63 9.97
N ALA A 288 -57.83 26.88 9.06
CA ALA A 288 -57.04 25.83 8.50
C ALA A 288 -56.05 25.29 9.56
N LYS A 289 -55.96 23.96 9.70
CA LYS A 289 -55.18 23.26 10.71
C LYS A 289 -53.66 23.61 10.69
N SER A 290 -53.17 24.12 9.57
CA SER A 290 -51.74 24.52 9.39
C SER A 290 -51.64 26.00 8.97
N HIS A 291 -52.74 26.77 9.04
CA HIS A 291 -52.77 28.11 8.50
C HIS A 291 -52.25 28.24 7.06
N PHE A 292 -52.49 27.20 6.26
CA PHE A 292 -52.08 27.08 4.87
C PHE A 292 -53.28 26.72 4.01
N LEU A 293 -53.51 27.49 2.95
CA LEU A 293 -54.56 27.16 1.98
C LEU A 293 -53.91 26.63 0.69
N SER A 294 -54.26 25.43 0.29
CA SER A 294 -53.84 24.92 -1.02
C SER A 294 -54.51 25.68 -2.15
N ASN A 295 -53.86 25.79 -3.32
CA ASN A 295 -54.42 26.46 -4.50
C ASN A 295 -55.84 25.94 -4.86
N LYS A 296 -56.10 24.65 -4.68
CA LYS A 296 -57.40 24.04 -4.92
C LYS A 296 -58.47 24.59 -3.97
N ARG A 297 -58.12 24.77 -2.70
CA ARG A 297 -59.04 25.26 -1.67
C ARG A 297 -59.26 26.78 -1.75
N ILE A 298 -58.29 27.54 -2.29
CA ILE A 298 -58.41 28.98 -2.57
C ILE A 298 -59.44 29.24 -3.68
N VAL A 299 -59.58 28.33 -4.65
CA VAL A 299 -60.55 28.45 -5.76
C VAL A 299 -61.95 28.02 -5.35
N GLU A 300 -62.09 27.21 -4.30
CA GLU A 300 -63.39 26.72 -3.79
C GLU A 300 -64.05 27.68 -2.78
N VAL A 301 -63.32 28.68 -2.23
CA VAL A 301 -63.78 29.68 -1.26
C VAL A 301 -64.29 30.94 -1.98
#